data_df327ba352639553088be82e1dc08331
#
_entry.id   df327ba352639553088be82e1dc08331
#
_cell.length_a   1.000
_cell.length_b   1.000
_cell.length_c   1.000
_cell.angle_alpha   90.00
_cell.angle_beta   90.00
_cell.angle_gamma   90.00
#
_symmetry.space_group_name_H-M   'P 1'
#
loop_
_entity.id
_entity.type
_entity.pdbx_description
1 polymer ?
#
loop_
_entity_poly.entity_id
_entity_poly.type
_entity_poly.pdbx_seq_one_letter_code
_entity_poly.pdbx_strand_id
1 'polypeptide(L)'
;MEAEAAIRATGMNAMAQVKSSEMLADAQVKAAKAQASAAGQGAAMSGIGSIIGAGLSLFSDRDTKENIERIDDALSTLRQLKPVSFNYIPEFSTSPERLHYGFIAQDYKEVMPDATYYDESTQKLCIDPVELIGLLVRSIQQLETRVQYLEATKALAEVK
;
A
#
# COMPACT_ATOMS: atom_id res chain seq x y z
N MET A 1 10.46 53.10 14.39
CA MET A 1 10.20 53.08 12.95
C MET A 1 11.04 52.05 12.19
N GLU A 2 12.37 51.95 12.42
CA GLU A 2 13.22 50.95 11.73
C GLU A 2 12.91 49.49 12.10
N ALA A 3 12.59 49.21 13.36
CA ALA A 3 12.25 47.85 13.80
C ALA A 3 10.96 47.29 13.19
N GLU A 4 9.94 48.15 13.01
CA GLU A 4 8.68 47.74 12.34
C GLU A 4 8.84 47.47 10.86
N ALA A 5 9.72 48.21 10.17
CA ALA A 5 10.02 47.98 8.79
C ALA A 5 10.79 46.66 8.57
N ALA A 6 11.70 46.31 9.49
CA ALA A 6 12.43 45.04 9.47
C ALA A 6 11.50 43.82 9.71
N ILE A 7 10.54 43.92 10.63
CA ILE A 7 9.56 42.86 10.91
C ILE A 7 8.65 42.65 9.69
N ARG A 8 8.18 43.72 9.05
CA ARG A 8 7.37 43.63 7.82
C ARG A 8 8.14 43.02 6.66
N ALA A 9 9.41 43.38 6.47
CA ALA A 9 10.27 42.82 5.42
C ALA A 9 10.50 41.31 5.63
N THR A 10 10.72 40.89 6.88
CA THR A 10 10.89 39.46 7.22
C THR A 10 9.60 38.66 7.00
N GLY A 11 8.44 39.23 7.38
CA GLY A 11 7.13 38.62 7.11
C GLY A 11 6.80 38.48 5.64
N MET A 12 7.10 39.50 4.83
CA MET A 12 6.93 39.46 3.38
C MET A 12 7.85 38.44 2.71
N ASN A 13 9.10 38.31 3.15
CA ASN A 13 10.02 37.30 2.64
C ASN A 13 9.60 35.87 3.00
N ALA A 14 9.10 35.65 4.22
CA ALA A 14 8.56 34.36 4.63
C ALA A 14 7.31 33.98 3.81
N MET A 15 6.38 34.90 3.57
CA MET A 15 5.21 34.68 2.72
C MET A 15 5.61 34.42 1.24
N ALA A 16 6.62 35.10 0.74
CA ALA A 16 7.11 34.87 -0.63
C ALA A 16 7.76 33.47 -0.77
N GLN A 17 8.49 33.01 0.27
CA GLN A 17 9.05 31.65 0.28
C GLN A 17 7.98 30.57 0.36
N VAL A 18 6.95 30.72 1.18
CA VAL A 18 5.82 29.79 1.26
C VAL A 18 5.10 29.72 -0.08
N LYS A 19 4.80 30.87 -0.69
CA LYS A 19 4.12 30.93 -1.97
C LYS A 19 4.96 30.35 -3.13
N SER A 20 6.27 30.50 -3.09
CA SER A 20 7.16 29.88 -4.09
C SER A 20 7.27 28.36 -3.91
N SER A 21 7.25 27.85 -2.68
CA SER A 21 7.24 26.41 -2.41
C SER A 21 5.91 25.77 -2.82
N GLU A 22 4.77 26.43 -2.61
CA GLU A 22 3.45 25.96 -3.09
C GLU A 22 3.38 25.94 -4.62
N MET A 23 3.90 26.98 -5.28
CA MET A 23 3.95 27.01 -6.75
C MET A 23 4.88 25.93 -7.34
N LEU A 24 5.99 25.63 -6.68
CA LEU A 24 6.90 24.54 -7.08
C LEU A 24 6.24 23.17 -6.89
N ALA A 25 5.53 22.96 -5.79
CA ALA A 25 4.78 21.72 -5.54
C ALA A 25 3.67 21.52 -6.58
N ASP A 26 2.93 22.58 -6.91
CA ASP A 26 1.85 22.55 -7.94
C ASP A 26 2.41 22.33 -9.35
N ALA A 27 3.57 22.91 -9.65
CA ALA A 27 4.26 22.69 -10.93
C ALA A 27 4.80 21.26 -11.05
N GLN A 28 5.31 20.67 -9.96
CA GLN A 28 5.76 19.27 -9.94
C GLN A 28 4.59 18.29 -10.10
N VAL A 29 3.44 18.55 -9.44
CA VAL A 29 2.22 17.75 -9.61
C VAL A 29 1.68 17.86 -11.04
N LYS A 30 1.67 19.05 -11.65
CA LYS A 30 1.28 19.24 -13.05
C LYS A 30 2.24 18.56 -14.03
N ALA A 31 3.55 18.63 -13.78
CA ALA A 31 4.55 17.95 -14.60
C ALA A 31 4.41 16.42 -14.50
N ALA A 32 4.18 15.89 -13.30
CA ALA A 32 3.94 14.46 -13.09
C ALA A 32 2.64 13.99 -13.80
N LYS A 33 1.56 14.79 -13.74
CA LYS A 33 0.32 14.51 -14.48
C LYS A 33 0.51 14.59 -16.01
N ALA A 34 1.30 15.53 -16.51
CA ALA A 34 1.59 15.65 -17.93
C ALA A 34 2.45 14.49 -18.44
N GLN A 35 3.42 14.03 -17.65
CA GLN A 35 4.22 12.84 -17.97
C GLN A 35 3.38 11.56 -17.93
N ALA A 36 2.48 11.41 -16.97
CA ALA A 36 1.56 10.28 -16.90
C ALA A 36 0.58 10.24 -18.07
N SER A 37 0.15 11.39 -18.61
CA SER A 37 -0.74 11.46 -19.77
C SER A 37 -0.02 11.32 -21.12
N ALA A 38 1.28 11.61 -21.19
CA ALA A 38 2.11 11.46 -22.40
C ALA A 38 2.67 10.05 -22.59
N ALA A 39 2.84 9.32 -21.52
CA ALA A 39 3.18 7.90 -21.53
C ALA A 39 1.87 7.10 -21.64
N GLY A 40 1.67 6.38 -22.75
CA GLY A 40 0.49 5.54 -22.94
C GLY A 40 0.21 4.63 -21.70
N GLN A 41 -1.00 4.08 -21.61
CA GLN A 41 -1.51 3.37 -20.40
C GLN A 41 -0.53 2.40 -19.72
N GLY A 42 0.40 1.77 -20.46
CA GLY A 42 1.44 0.90 -19.91
C GLY A 42 2.52 1.62 -19.09
N ALA A 43 2.94 2.83 -19.51
CA ALA A 43 3.93 3.62 -18.78
C ALA A 43 3.32 4.32 -17.55
N ALA A 44 1.99 4.56 -17.56
CA ALA A 44 1.28 5.08 -16.40
C ALA A 44 1.30 4.07 -15.23
N MET A 45 1.16 2.77 -15.51
CA MET A 45 1.28 1.72 -14.49
C MET A 45 2.69 1.61 -13.92
N SER A 46 3.74 1.75 -14.74
CA SER A 46 5.13 1.80 -14.26
C SER A 46 5.42 3.08 -13.45
N GLY A 47 4.88 4.22 -13.87
CA GLY A 47 4.95 5.47 -13.12
C GLY A 47 4.15 5.43 -11.82
N ILE A 48 2.97 4.81 -11.84
CA ILE A 48 2.14 4.58 -10.65
C ILE A 48 2.82 3.56 -9.73
N GLY A 49 3.45 2.51 -10.24
CA GLY A 49 4.24 1.56 -9.45
C GLY A 49 5.42 2.23 -8.74
N SER A 50 6.08 3.18 -9.40
CA SER A 50 7.15 4.00 -8.82
C SER A 50 6.61 5.02 -7.80
N ILE A 51 5.43 5.59 -8.03
CA ILE A 51 4.73 6.51 -7.12
C ILE A 51 4.08 5.74 -5.97
N ILE A 52 3.54 4.55 -6.20
CA ILE A 52 3.03 3.63 -5.17
C ILE A 52 4.18 3.13 -4.31
N GLY A 53 5.33 2.78 -4.88
CA GLY A 53 6.57 2.48 -4.15
C GLY A 53 7.11 3.66 -3.36
N ALA A 54 6.80 4.91 -3.75
CA ALA A 54 7.31 6.14 -3.13
C ALA A 54 6.28 6.92 -2.29
N GLY A 55 4.99 6.59 -2.29
CA GLY A 55 4.06 7.40 -1.49
C GLY A 55 2.57 7.25 -1.72
N LEU A 56 2.07 6.69 -2.83
CA LEU A 56 0.62 6.56 -3.05
C LEU A 56 -0.03 5.48 -2.18
N SER A 57 0.73 4.48 -1.75
CA SER A 57 0.28 3.52 -0.74
C SER A 57 -0.01 4.17 0.63
N LEU A 58 0.41 5.43 0.82
CA LEU A 58 0.13 6.22 2.02
C LEU A 58 -1.18 7.01 1.92
N PHE A 59 -1.74 7.24 0.72
CA PHE A 59 -3.04 7.88 0.58
C PHE A 59 -4.15 6.90 0.97
N SER A 60 -4.65 7.08 2.17
CA SER A 60 -5.75 6.28 2.72
C SER A 60 -6.88 7.17 3.26
N ASP A 61 -6.94 8.41 2.76
CA ASP A 61 -8.00 9.35 3.09
C ASP A 61 -9.36 8.82 2.60
N ARG A 62 -10.38 9.05 3.40
CA ARG A 62 -11.75 8.63 3.09
C ARG A 62 -12.26 9.24 1.79
N ASP A 63 -11.88 10.49 1.52
CA ASP A 63 -12.32 11.25 0.34
C ASP A 63 -11.70 10.73 -0.98
N THR A 64 -10.70 9.85 -0.87
CA THR A 64 -10.07 9.18 -2.01
C THR A 64 -10.65 7.79 -2.29
N LYS A 65 -11.66 7.35 -1.53
CA LYS A 65 -12.21 6.00 -1.58
C LYS A 65 -13.73 6.02 -1.73
N GLU A 66 -14.24 5.07 -2.47
CA GLU A 66 -15.67 4.82 -2.61
C GLU A 66 -15.98 3.34 -2.34
N ASN A 67 -17.25 2.99 -2.22
CA ASN A 67 -17.72 1.62 -1.97
C ASN A 67 -17.03 0.95 -0.76
N ILE A 68 -16.90 1.73 0.33
CA ILE A 68 -16.19 1.27 1.52
C ILE A 68 -17.07 0.28 2.27
N GLU A 69 -16.68 -0.98 2.22
CA GLU A 69 -17.35 -2.08 2.91
C GLU A 69 -16.45 -2.75 3.93
N ARG A 70 -17.06 -3.41 4.90
CA ARG A 70 -16.34 -4.17 5.91
C ARG A 70 -15.92 -5.52 5.33
N ILE A 71 -14.71 -5.98 5.64
CA ILE A 71 -14.27 -7.32 5.26
C ILE A 71 -14.97 -8.34 6.17
N ASP A 72 -15.86 -9.15 5.63
CA ASP A 72 -16.67 -10.07 6.43
C ASP A 72 -15.96 -11.39 6.73
N ASP A 73 -15.43 -12.10 5.74
CA ASP A 73 -14.82 -13.42 5.88
C ASP A 73 -13.34 -13.47 5.47
N ALA A 74 -12.52 -12.73 6.21
CA ALA A 74 -11.08 -12.68 5.95
C ALA A 74 -10.38 -14.03 6.19
N LEU A 75 -10.81 -14.79 7.20
CA LEU A 75 -10.21 -16.10 7.52
C LEU A 75 -10.40 -17.12 6.40
N SER A 76 -11.54 -17.11 5.73
CA SER A 76 -11.80 -17.99 4.59
C SER A 76 -10.85 -17.68 3.43
N THR A 77 -10.65 -16.41 3.14
CA THR A 77 -9.70 -15.95 2.10
C THR A 77 -8.27 -16.36 2.45
N LEU A 78 -7.81 -16.08 3.68
CA LEU A 78 -6.45 -16.41 4.10
C LEU A 78 -6.15 -17.92 4.07
N ARG A 79 -7.13 -18.77 4.36
CA ARG A 79 -6.95 -20.23 4.32
C ARG A 79 -6.67 -20.77 2.93
N GLN A 80 -7.04 -20.05 1.90
CA GLN A 80 -6.82 -20.43 0.49
C GLN A 80 -5.44 -20.01 -0.01
N LEU A 81 -4.81 -19.03 0.64
CA LEU A 81 -3.47 -18.59 0.30
C LEU A 81 -2.43 -19.68 0.65
N LYS A 82 -1.45 -19.84 -0.23
CA LYS A 82 -0.39 -20.85 -0.12
C LYS A 82 0.96 -20.15 0.11
N PRO A 83 1.33 -19.84 1.36
CA PRO A 83 2.66 -19.29 1.64
C PRO A 83 3.75 -20.31 1.34
N VAL A 84 4.83 -19.86 0.73
CA VAL A 84 5.97 -20.70 0.34
C VAL A 84 7.29 -20.05 0.73
N SER A 85 8.33 -20.86 0.85
CA SER A 85 9.71 -20.39 0.84
C SER A 85 10.34 -20.69 -0.53
N PHE A 86 11.19 -19.78 -1.02
CA PHE A 86 11.80 -19.88 -2.33
C PHE A 86 13.14 -19.16 -2.41
N ASN A 87 13.90 -19.47 -3.45
CA ASN A 87 15.07 -18.71 -3.87
C ASN A 87 14.80 -18.09 -5.23
N TYR A 88 15.29 -16.88 -5.46
CA TYR A 88 15.31 -16.34 -6.82
C TYR A 88 16.36 -17.02 -7.68
N ILE A 89 16.07 -17.21 -8.96
CA ILE A 89 17.05 -17.67 -9.92
C ILE A 89 18.12 -16.58 -10.15
N PRO A 90 19.34 -16.94 -10.59
CA PRO A 90 20.48 -15.99 -10.71
C PRO A 90 20.18 -14.76 -11.56
N GLU A 91 19.33 -14.88 -12.57
CA GLU A 91 18.95 -13.77 -13.45
C GLU A 91 18.13 -12.68 -12.74
N PHE A 92 17.51 -13.01 -11.59
CA PHE A 92 16.63 -12.10 -10.83
C PHE A 92 17.15 -11.76 -9.41
N SER A 93 18.34 -12.23 -9.05
CA SER A 93 18.91 -11.96 -7.73
C SER A 93 20.43 -11.92 -7.77
N THR A 94 21.01 -10.96 -7.04
CA THR A 94 22.46 -10.90 -6.77
C THR A 94 22.88 -11.89 -5.67
N SER A 95 21.94 -12.48 -4.96
CA SER A 95 22.15 -13.46 -3.88
C SER A 95 21.16 -14.63 -4.05
N PRO A 96 21.34 -15.47 -5.09
CA PRO A 96 20.37 -16.52 -5.42
C PRO A 96 20.28 -17.63 -4.34
N GLU A 97 21.27 -17.75 -3.47
CA GLU A 97 21.27 -18.67 -2.32
C GLU A 97 20.38 -18.22 -1.16
N ARG A 98 19.96 -16.94 -1.16
CA ARG A 98 19.15 -16.38 -0.09
C ARG A 98 17.73 -16.93 -0.10
N LEU A 99 17.29 -17.49 1.03
CA LEU A 99 15.92 -17.95 1.21
C LEU A 99 14.97 -16.77 1.45
N HIS A 100 13.86 -16.79 0.72
CA HIS A 100 12.77 -15.84 0.85
C HIS A 100 11.48 -16.55 1.28
N TYR A 101 10.55 -15.78 1.84
CA TYR A 101 9.21 -16.24 2.21
C TYR A 101 8.18 -15.34 1.54
N GLY A 102 7.14 -15.92 0.99
CA GLY A 102 6.11 -15.17 0.29
C GLY A 102 5.12 -16.06 -0.42
N PHE A 103 4.69 -15.65 -1.60
CA PHE A 103 3.67 -16.33 -2.39
C PHE A 103 4.13 -16.43 -3.84
N ILE A 104 3.63 -17.44 -4.55
CA ILE A 104 3.71 -17.49 -6.00
C ILE A 104 2.56 -16.66 -6.57
N ALA A 105 2.88 -15.71 -7.43
CA ALA A 105 1.89 -14.74 -7.93
C ALA A 105 0.72 -15.40 -8.68
N GLN A 106 0.95 -16.51 -9.37
CA GLN A 106 -0.07 -17.29 -10.05
C GLN A 106 -1.09 -17.87 -9.06
N ASP A 107 -0.61 -18.53 -7.99
CA ASP A 107 -1.46 -19.10 -6.94
C ASP A 107 -2.19 -18.01 -6.15
N TYR A 108 -1.50 -16.89 -5.89
CA TYR A 108 -2.07 -15.73 -5.20
C TYR A 108 -3.21 -15.11 -5.98
N LYS A 109 -3.08 -15.01 -7.31
CA LYS A 109 -4.10 -14.48 -8.20
C LYS A 109 -5.41 -15.27 -8.19
N GLU A 110 -5.35 -16.58 -7.97
CA GLU A 110 -6.55 -17.42 -7.86
C GLU A 110 -7.45 -17.00 -6.67
N VAL A 111 -6.84 -16.49 -5.61
CA VAL A 111 -7.51 -16.10 -4.36
C VAL A 111 -7.75 -14.60 -4.29
N MET A 112 -6.79 -13.80 -4.72
CA MET A 112 -6.78 -12.34 -4.67
C MET A 112 -6.38 -11.75 -6.03
N PRO A 113 -7.28 -11.81 -7.03
CA PRO A 113 -6.97 -11.35 -8.38
C PRO A 113 -6.65 -9.86 -8.45
N ASP A 114 -7.37 -9.02 -7.68
CA ASP A 114 -7.20 -7.56 -7.68
C ASP A 114 -5.91 -7.10 -6.97
N ALA A 115 -5.33 -7.96 -6.13
CA ALA A 115 -4.03 -7.74 -5.50
C ALA A 115 -2.86 -8.30 -6.33
N THR A 116 -3.08 -8.59 -7.62
CA THR A 116 -2.04 -9.02 -8.57
C THR A 116 -2.04 -8.14 -9.81
N TYR A 117 -0.86 -7.85 -10.32
CA TYR A 117 -0.69 -7.06 -11.53
C TYR A 117 0.45 -7.61 -12.39
N TYR A 118 0.39 -7.31 -13.68
CA TYR A 118 1.44 -7.69 -14.61
C TYR A 118 2.38 -6.49 -14.81
N ASP A 119 3.66 -6.70 -14.53
CA ASP A 119 4.69 -5.69 -14.78
C ASP A 119 5.21 -5.87 -16.22
N GLU A 120 4.88 -4.92 -17.08
CA GLU A 120 5.29 -4.93 -18.48
C GLU A 120 6.81 -4.80 -18.68
N SER A 121 7.51 -4.13 -17.75
CA SER A 121 8.95 -3.93 -17.83
C SER A 121 9.74 -5.22 -17.59
N THR A 122 9.30 -6.04 -16.66
CA THR A 122 9.91 -7.32 -16.32
C THR A 122 9.23 -8.51 -17.00
N GLN A 123 8.06 -8.30 -17.61
CA GLN A 123 7.22 -9.36 -18.20
C GLN A 123 6.83 -10.42 -17.16
N LYS A 124 6.59 -10.01 -15.91
CA LYS A 124 6.27 -10.90 -14.79
C LYS A 124 4.99 -10.50 -14.09
N LEU A 125 4.30 -11.50 -13.56
CA LEU A 125 3.18 -11.29 -12.64
C LEU A 125 3.73 -10.95 -11.26
N CYS A 126 3.18 -9.90 -10.65
CA CYS A 126 3.55 -9.37 -9.34
C CYS A 126 2.35 -9.40 -8.40
N ILE A 127 2.60 -9.33 -7.10
CA ILE A 127 1.58 -9.19 -6.07
C ILE A 127 1.73 -7.85 -5.37
N ASP A 128 0.59 -7.29 -4.89
CA ASP A 128 0.59 -6.19 -3.94
C ASP A 128 0.43 -6.74 -2.51
N PRO A 129 1.50 -6.78 -1.71
CA PRO A 129 1.44 -7.31 -0.35
C PRO A 129 0.69 -6.37 0.62
N VAL A 130 0.47 -5.11 0.27
CA VAL A 130 -0.23 -4.13 1.13
C VAL A 130 -1.70 -4.52 1.28
N GLU A 131 -2.32 -5.02 0.21
CA GLU A 131 -3.69 -5.51 0.22
C GLU A 131 -3.93 -6.63 1.25
N LEU A 132 -2.91 -7.44 1.53
CA LEU A 132 -2.98 -8.52 2.51
C LEU A 132 -3.08 -8.01 3.96
N ILE A 133 -2.57 -6.82 4.27
CA ILE A 133 -2.51 -6.29 5.64
C ILE A 133 -3.92 -6.14 6.23
N GLY A 134 -4.85 -5.58 5.49
CA GLY A 134 -6.24 -5.44 5.92
C GLY A 134 -6.92 -6.79 6.23
N LEU A 135 -6.69 -7.79 5.37
CA LEU A 135 -7.17 -9.16 5.58
C LEU A 135 -6.55 -9.81 6.82
N LEU A 136 -5.24 -9.63 7.05
CA LEU A 136 -4.56 -10.16 8.23
C LEU A 136 -5.12 -9.55 9.51
N VAL A 137 -5.28 -8.24 9.57
CA VAL A 137 -5.87 -7.54 10.73
C VAL A 137 -7.28 -8.06 11.01
N ARG A 138 -8.12 -8.16 9.98
CA ARG A 138 -9.49 -8.67 10.13
C ARG A 138 -9.52 -10.13 10.57
N SER A 139 -8.63 -10.96 10.06
CA SER A 139 -8.52 -12.38 10.45
C SER A 139 -8.09 -12.55 11.90
N ILE A 140 -7.16 -11.73 12.38
CA ILE A 140 -6.75 -11.72 13.80
C ILE A 140 -7.95 -11.35 14.68
N GLN A 141 -8.71 -10.32 14.33
CA GLN A 141 -9.93 -9.94 15.06
C GLN A 141 -10.97 -11.06 15.09
N GLN A 142 -11.14 -11.79 13.99
CA GLN A 142 -12.06 -12.93 13.94
C GLN A 142 -11.56 -14.09 14.81
N LEU A 143 -10.27 -14.35 14.83
CA LEU A 143 -9.68 -15.37 15.71
C LEU A 143 -9.79 -14.98 17.18
N GLU A 144 -9.52 -13.73 17.54
CA GLU A 144 -9.69 -13.20 18.89
C GLU A 144 -11.12 -13.42 19.39
N THR A 145 -12.11 -13.04 18.60
CA THR A 145 -13.53 -13.27 18.93
C THR A 145 -13.84 -14.75 19.18
N ARG A 146 -13.26 -15.65 18.36
CA ARG A 146 -13.44 -17.09 18.53
C ARG A 146 -12.78 -17.61 19.81
N VAL A 147 -11.59 -17.13 20.13
CA VAL A 147 -10.89 -17.49 21.38
C VAL A 147 -11.72 -17.07 22.59
N GLN A 148 -12.16 -15.80 22.62
CA GLN A 148 -13.01 -15.30 23.72
C GLN A 148 -14.30 -16.13 23.90
N TYR A 149 -14.94 -16.53 22.80
CA TYR A 149 -16.11 -17.39 22.84
C TYR A 149 -15.79 -18.79 23.45
N LEU A 150 -14.67 -19.40 23.06
CA LEU A 150 -14.26 -20.70 23.56
C LEU A 150 -13.88 -20.64 25.03
N GLU A 151 -13.18 -19.60 25.48
CA GLU A 151 -12.82 -19.38 26.87
C GLU A 151 -14.07 -19.20 27.76
N ALA A 152 -15.03 -18.38 27.30
CA ALA A 152 -16.29 -18.19 28.01
C ALA A 152 -17.09 -19.51 28.11
N THR A 153 -17.13 -20.29 27.04
CA THR A 153 -17.82 -21.58 27.00
C THR A 153 -17.16 -22.59 27.94
N LYS A 154 -15.83 -22.63 27.99
CA LYS A 154 -15.07 -23.48 28.89
C LYS A 154 -15.33 -23.12 30.36
N ALA A 155 -15.25 -21.83 30.70
CA ALA A 155 -15.54 -21.36 32.06
C ALA A 155 -16.94 -21.75 32.54
N LEU A 156 -17.94 -21.68 31.67
CA LEU A 156 -19.32 -22.12 31.98
C LEU A 156 -19.42 -23.62 32.18
N ALA A 157 -18.60 -24.43 31.52
CA ALA A 157 -18.60 -25.88 31.67
C ALA A 157 -17.92 -26.33 32.98
N GLU A 158 -16.95 -25.60 33.50
CA GLU A 158 -16.23 -25.87 34.73
C GLU A 158 -17.02 -25.51 36.02
N VAL A 159 -18.09 -24.74 35.90
CA VAL A 159 -18.96 -24.32 37.05
C VAL A 159 -20.09 -25.32 37.32
N LYS A 160 -20.24 -26.36 36.50
CA LYS A 160 -21.21 -27.46 36.70
C LYS A 160 -20.60 -28.65 37.40
#